data_20a347e0391e470e12cdd2f6c32f6fea
#
_entry.id   20a347e0391e470e12cdd2f6c32f6fea
#
_cell.length_a   1.000
_cell.length_b   1.000
_cell.length_c   1.000
_cell.angle_alpha   90.00
_cell.angle_beta   90.00
_cell.angle_gamma   90.00
#
_symmetry.space_group_name_H-M   'P 1'
#
loop_
_entity.id
_entity.type
_entity.pdbx_description
1 polymer ?
#
loop_
_entity_poly.entity_id
_entity_poly.type
_entity_poly.pdbx_seq_one_letter_code
_entity_poly.pdbx_strand_id
1 'polypeptide(L)'
;MLNTDNKDKSAFIAIVGRPNVGKSSILNRLMGQKIAIVSSKPQTTRNRITGVLTQGEYQLVFFDTPGMHKPKTSLGKYMVRSVNESVGGVDCCMLVVEAGKEPGDTELNLIEKFKSMEMPAILAINKIDTLKEKEELMKQIARYSLLYDFDAVVPVSAQDGNGMNELLDELKKQAGEGGHFLDDDTLTDQPERVIVAEIIREKILRLCDREIPHGTAVVIEKMKTRDNGMLDIDATIFCEKETHKRIIIGKNGSMLKKISTFARQDIERFFDCRVFLQTWVKVKEDWRNRAQILQNFGYDEKNFD
;
A
#
# COMPACT_ATOMS: atom_id res chain seq x y z
N MET A 1 -39.50 9.70 -15.24
CA MET A 1 -39.55 8.49 -14.41
C MET A 1 -38.11 8.10 -14.20
N LEU A 2 -37.57 8.40 -13.04
CA LEU A 2 -36.22 7.98 -12.64
C LEU A 2 -36.31 6.47 -12.40
N ASN A 3 -35.52 5.70 -13.14
CA ASN A 3 -35.37 4.27 -12.97
C ASN A 3 -34.65 4.03 -11.64
N THR A 4 -35.39 3.66 -10.60
CA THR A 4 -34.90 3.52 -9.22
C THR A 4 -34.47 2.08 -8.89
N ASP A 5 -34.11 1.28 -9.88
CA ASP A 5 -33.42 0.00 -9.64
C ASP A 5 -31.90 0.23 -9.73
N ASN A 6 -31.36 1.05 -8.83
CA ASN A 6 -29.92 1.13 -8.67
C ASN A 6 -29.48 -0.14 -7.91
N LYS A 7 -29.04 -1.15 -8.66
CA LYS A 7 -28.49 -2.41 -8.14
C LYS A 7 -27.05 -2.29 -7.69
N ASP A 8 -26.48 -1.10 -7.79
CA ASP A 8 -25.09 -0.88 -7.47
C ASP A 8 -24.83 -1.09 -5.98
N LYS A 9 -23.70 -1.70 -5.70
CA LYS A 9 -23.26 -2.03 -4.35
C LYS A 9 -21.84 -1.56 -4.15
N SER A 10 -21.57 -1.00 -2.99
CA SER A 10 -20.23 -0.50 -2.69
C SER A 10 -19.81 -0.80 -1.27
N ALA A 11 -18.48 -0.90 -1.07
CA ALA A 11 -17.89 -1.05 0.25
C ALA A 11 -16.53 -0.35 0.33
N PHE A 12 -16.26 0.27 1.47
CA PHE A 12 -14.93 0.71 1.87
C PHE A 12 -14.24 -0.37 2.70
N ILE A 13 -13.03 -0.76 2.32
CA ILE A 13 -12.31 -1.89 2.90
C ILE A 13 -10.92 -1.47 3.33
N ALA A 14 -10.61 -1.54 4.62
CA ALA A 14 -9.27 -1.29 5.11
C ALA A 14 -8.41 -2.57 5.08
N ILE A 15 -7.24 -2.51 4.44
CA ILE A 15 -6.27 -3.60 4.42
C ILE A 15 -5.25 -3.36 5.53
N VAL A 16 -5.29 -4.19 6.57
CA VAL A 16 -4.46 -4.02 7.76
C VAL A 16 -3.63 -5.27 8.09
N GLY A 17 -2.59 -5.13 8.91
CA GLY A 17 -1.71 -6.22 9.32
C GLY A 17 -0.26 -5.79 9.46
N ARG A 18 0.62 -6.71 9.88
CA ARG A 18 2.06 -6.47 10.05
C ARG A 18 2.74 -5.99 8.75
N PRO A 19 3.93 -5.38 8.85
CA PRO A 19 4.77 -5.16 7.67
C PRO A 19 5.10 -6.49 6.96
N ASN A 20 5.19 -6.44 5.63
CA ASN A 20 5.63 -7.55 4.76
C ASN A 20 4.75 -8.81 4.71
N VAL A 21 3.55 -8.78 5.27
CA VAL A 21 2.57 -9.88 5.12
C VAL A 21 1.96 -9.95 3.72
N GLY A 22 2.14 -8.90 2.90
CA GLY A 22 1.70 -8.87 1.50
C GLY A 22 0.44 -8.06 1.22
N LYS A 23 0.08 -7.09 2.08
CA LYS A 23 -1.07 -6.18 1.91
C LYS A 23 -1.12 -5.55 0.51
N SER A 24 -0.07 -4.81 0.15
CA SER A 24 0.06 -4.15 -1.16
C SER A 24 0.12 -5.15 -2.33
N SER A 25 0.63 -6.38 -2.10
CA SER A 25 0.63 -7.43 -3.12
C SER A 25 -0.78 -7.95 -3.39
N ILE A 26 -1.58 -8.17 -2.34
CA ILE A 26 -3.00 -8.54 -2.46
C ILE A 26 -3.76 -7.44 -3.19
N LEU A 27 -3.59 -6.16 -2.77
CA LEU A 27 -4.23 -5.03 -3.43
C LEU A 27 -3.91 -5.01 -4.94
N ASN A 28 -2.62 -5.03 -5.31
CA ASN A 28 -2.22 -5.04 -6.73
C ASN A 28 -2.80 -6.23 -7.50
N ARG A 29 -2.93 -7.40 -6.85
CA ARG A 29 -3.50 -8.58 -7.48
C ARG A 29 -5.00 -8.46 -7.71
N LEU A 30 -5.74 -7.93 -6.74
CA LEU A 30 -7.16 -7.63 -6.87
C LEU A 30 -7.43 -6.59 -7.96
N MET A 31 -6.59 -5.54 -8.02
CA MET A 31 -6.68 -4.48 -9.02
C MET A 31 -6.26 -4.91 -10.43
N GLY A 32 -5.60 -6.07 -10.59
CA GLY A 32 -5.06 -6.51 -11.88
C GLY A 32 -3.88 -5.68 -12.39
N GLN A 33 -3.46 -4.66 -11.64
CA GLN A 33 -2.35 -3.77 -11.98
C GLN A 33 -1.63 -3.22 -10.75
N LYS A 34 -0.46 -2.65 -10.95
CA LYS A 34 0.39 -2.15 -9.88
C LYS A 34 0.05 -0.71 -9.51
N ILE A 35 -0.76 -0.52 -8.46
CA ILE A 35 -1.06 0.79 -7.87
C ILE A 35 -0.27 1.05 -6.57
N ALA A 36 0.11 0.01 -5.85
CA ALA A 36 0.91 0.09 -4.64
C ALA A 36 2.32 -0.47 -4.86
N ILE A 37 3.32 0.13 -4.23
CA ILE A 37 4.69 -0.38 -4.30
C ILE A 37 4.87 -1.62 -3.41
N VAL A 38 5.72 -2.54 -3.86
CA VAL A 38 5.97 -3.81 -3.17
C VAL A 38 7.46 -4.01 -2.94
N SER A 39 7.83 -4.31 -1.70
CA SER A 39 9.20 -4.64 -1.31
C SER A 39 9.20 -5.60 -0.11
N SER A 40 10.26 -6.41 0.02
CA SER A 40 10.49 -7.23 1.21
C SER A 40 10.93 -6.42 2.43
N LYS A 41 11.19 -5.12 2.29
CA LYS A 41 11.67 -4.25 3.37
C LYS A 41 10.50 -3.66 4.17
N PRO A 42 10.63 -3.48 5.50
CA PRO A 42 9.60 -2.82 6.29
C PRO A 42 9.44 -1.34 5.87
N GLN A 43 8.29 -0.75 6.20
CA GLN A 43 7.92 0.62 5.82
C GLN A 43 7.86 0.85 4.30
N THR A 44 7.44 -0.17 3.54
CA THR A 44 7.21 -0.06 2.10
C THR A 44 6.08 0.92 1.84
N THR A 45 4.89 0.69 2.39
CA THR A 45 3.77 1.64 2.36
C THR A 45 3.93 2.62 3.52
N ARG A 46 3.87 3.92 3.25
CA ARG A 46 3.96 4.99 4.26
C ARG A 46 2.69 5.82 4.37
N ASN A 47 2.05 6.09 3.26
CA ASN A 47 0.75 6.73 3.18
C ASN A 47 -0.33 5.67 2.95
N ARG A 48 -1.57 5.97 3.31
CA ARG A 48 -2.73 5.22 2.86
C ARG A 48 -2.80 5.29 1.34
N ILE A 49 -2.92 4.14 0.67
CA ILE A 49 -3.09 4.06 -0.77
C ILE A 49 -4.52 3.60 -1.03
N THR A 50 -5.26 4.37 -1.80
CA THR A 50 -6.61 4.01 -2.23
C THR A 50 -6.54 3.25 -3.54
N GLY A 51 -7.24 2.10 -3.59
CA GLY A 51 -7.47 1.35 -4.81
C GLY A 51 -8.98 1.20 -5.03
N VAL A 52 -9.44 1.43 -6.25
CA VAL A 52 -10.87 1.34 -6.61
C VAL A 52 -11.05 0.22 -7.63
N LEU A 53 -11.83 -0.78 -7.28
CA LEU A 53 -12.17 -1.89 -8.15
C LEU A 53 -13.67 -1.86 -8.46
N THR A 54 -13.98 -1.51 -9.71
CA THR A 54 -15.36 -1.58 -10.21
C THR A 54 -15.53 -2.82 -11.09
N GLN A 55 -16.50 -3.67 -10.76
CA GLN A 55 -16.84 -4.87 -11.52
C GLN A 55 -18.37 -5.06 -11.55
N GLY A 56 -18.99 -4.70 -12.67
CA GLY A 56 -20.44 -4.75 -12.84
C GLY A 56 -21.16 -3.86 -11.83
N GLU A 57 -22.01 -4.43 -11.00
CA GLU A 57 -22.74 -3.69 -9.95
C GLU A 57 -21.93 -3.39 -8.69
N TYR A 58 -20.69 -3.88 -8.57
CA TYR A 58 -19.86 -3.74 -7.37
C TYR A 58 -18.77 -2.70 -7.56
N GLN A 59 -18.64 -1.79 -6.59
CA GLN A 59 -17.47 -0.94 -6.44
C GLN A 59 -16.84 -1.13 -5.04
N LEU A 60 -15.64 -1.68 -5.01
CA LEU A 60 -14.87 -1.89 -3.78
C LEU A 60 -13.74 -0.86 -3.68
N VAL A 61 -13.76 -0.05 -2.63
CA VAL A 61 -12.74 0.96 -2.36
C VAL A 61 -11.80 0.46 -1.27
N PHE A 62 -10.58 0.14 -1.64
CA PHE A 62 -9.55 -0.40 -0.75
C PHE A 62 -8.65 0.68 -0.20
N PHE A 63 -8.35 0.60 1.08
CA PHE A 63 -7.33 1.42 1.74
C PHE A 63 -6.16 0.54 2.16
N ASP A 64 -5.08 0.45 1.33
CA ASP A 64 -3.82 -0.19 1.74
C ASP A 64 -3.11 0.69 2.75
N THR A 65 -2.93 0.17 3.95
CA THR A 65 -2.38 0.92 5.07
C THR A 65 -0.91 0.57 5.32
N PRO A 66 -0.12 1.50 5.91
CA PRO A 66 1.19 1.17 6.44
C PRO A 66 1.14 -0.05 7.36
N GLY A 67 2.17 -0.90 7.32
CA GLY A 67 2.25 -2.01 8.26
C GLY A 67 2.41 -1.52 9.70
N MET A 68 1.57 -2.00 10.63
CA MET A 68 1.64 -1.63 12.04
C MET A 68 2.96 -2.09 12.67
N HIS A 69 3.64 -1.17 13.35
CA HIS A 69 4.88 -1.42 14.08
C HIS A 69 5.01 -0.44 15.25
N LYS A 70 5.90 -0.73 16.21
CA LYS A 70 6.18 0.23 17.31
C LYS A 70 6.91 1.46 16.74
N PRO A 71 6.32 2.67 16.82
CA PRO A 71 6.90 3.86 16.20
C PRO A 71 8.14 4.34 16.95
N LYS A 72 9.22 4.63 16.20
CA LYS A 72 10.47 5.18 16.75
C LYS A 72 10.75 6.62 16.29
N THR A 73 10.02 7.12 15.32
CA THR A 73 10.18 8.44 14.71
C THR A 73 8.82 9.12 14.55
N SER A 74 8.78 10.43 14.30
CA SER A 74 7.54 11.14 14.01
C SER A 74 6.86 10.58 12.74
N LEU A 75 7.63 10.23 11.72
CA LEU A 75 7.10 9.49 10.56
C LEU A 75 6.45 8.15 10.97
N GLY A 76 7.06 7.41 11.89
CA GLY A 76 6.47 6.16 12.40
C GLY A 76 5.16 6.38 13.16
N LYS A 77 5.04 7.47 13.93
CA LYS A 77 3.78 7.85 14.60
C LYS A 77 2.69 8.19 13.60
N TYR A 78 3.02 8.96 12.56
CA TYR A 78 2.13 9.24 11.43
C TYR A 78 1.58 7.96 10.78
N MET A 79 2.45 6.99 10.48
CA MET A 79 2.05 5.71 9.89
C MET A 79 1.08 4.91 10.78
N VAL A 80 1.31 4.86 12.08
CA VAL A 80 0.40 4.17 13.03
C VAL A 80 -0.95 4.87 13.12
N ARG A 81 -0.95 6.21 13.12
CA ARG A 81 -2.19 7.00 13.10
C ARG A 81 -3.00 6.71 11.84
N SER A 82 -2.36 6.70 10.67
CA SER A 82 -2.99 6.37 9.38
C SER A 82 -3.73 5.03 9.41
N VAL A 83 -3.15 3.99 10.04
CA VAL A 83 -3.84 2.70 10.21
C VAL A 83 -5.06 2.83 11.11
N ASN A 84 -4.91 3.52 12.24
CA ASN A 84 -5.99 3.64 13.21
C ASN A 84 -7.21 4.39 12.67
N GLU A 85 -6.98 5.42 11.88
CA GLU A 85 -8.03 6.21 11.23
C GLU A 85 -8.70 5.44 10.09
N SER A 86 -7.92 4.68 9.32
CA SER A 86 -8.46 3.82 8.25
C SER A 86 -9.40 2.72 8.77
N VAL A 87 -9.22 2.21 9.99
CA VAL A 87 -10.13 1.21 10.58
C VAL A 87 -11.44 1.82 11.04
N GLY A 88 -11.46 3.11 11.39
CA GLY A 88 -12.65 3.75 11.97
C GLY A 88 -13.71 4.24 10.97
N GLY A 89 -13.41 4.22 9.67
CA GLY A 89 -14.29 4.81 8.66
C GLY A 89 -14.55 3.88 7.47
N VAL A 90 -14.64 2.56 7.69
CA VAL A 90 -14.83 1.56 6.63
C VAL A 90 -15.95 0.59 6.99
N ASP A 91 -16.49 -0.08 5.98
CA ASP A 91 -17.54 -1.08 6.13
C ASP A 91 -16.97 -2.43 6.57
N CYS A 92 -15.73 -2.74 6.19
CA CYS A 92 -15.05 -4.00 6.52
C CYS A 92 -13.55 -3.83 6.64
N CYS A 93 -12.92 -4.61 7.53
CA CYS A 93 -11.48 -4.73 7.62
C CYS A 93 -10.98 -6.04 7.04
N MET A 94 -10.00 -6.03 6.14
CA MET A 94 -9.26 -7.21 5.73
C MET A 94 -7.97 -7.31 6.55
N LEU A 95 -7.95 -8.23 7.51
CA LEU A 95 -6.73 -8.55 8.28
C LEU A 95 -5.86 -9.51 7.46
N VAL A 96 -4.69 -9.04 7.03
CA VAL A 96 -3.73 -9.86 6.29
C VAL A 96 -2.66 -10.39 7.23
N VAL A 97 -2.50 -11.71 7.24
CA VAL A 97 -1.47 -12.40 8.02
C VAL A 97 -0.63 -13.31 7.13
N GLU A 98 0.58 -13.65 7.56
CA GLU A 98 1.45 -14.56 6.83
C GLU A 98 1.17 -16.02 7.27
N ALA A 99 1.06 -16.91 6.29
CA ALA A 99 0.87 -18.34 6.54
C ALA A 99 2.02 -18.94 7.37
N GLY A 100 1.68 -19.84 8.29
CA GLY A 100 2.63 -20.47 9.21
C GLY A 100 3.18 -19.57 10.33
N LYS A 101 2.60 -18.34 10.52
CA LYS A 101 2.99 -17.44 11.61
C LYS A 101 1.92 -17.36 12.68
N GLU A 102 2.37 -17.38 13.92
CA GLU A 102 1.48 -17.20 15.08
C GLU A 102 0.99 -15.74 15.18
N PRO A 103 -0.24 -15.55 15.74
CA PRO A 103 -0.72 -14.22 16.11
C PRO A 103 0.26 -13.54 17.07
N GLY A 104 0.70 -12.32 16.75
CA GLY A 104 1.55 -11.52 17.61
C GLY A 104 0.84 -10.27 18.11
N ASP A 105 1.54 -9.44 18.90
CA ASP A 105 0.97 -8.23 19.52
C ASP A 105 0.21 -7.35 18.52
N THR A 106 0.68 -7.24 17.29
CA THR A 106 0.04 -6.41 16.26
C THR A 106 -1.33 -6.95 15.87
N GLU A 107 -1.44 -8.24 15.58
CA GLU A 107 -2.70 -8.87 15.23
C GLU A 107 -3.67 -8.86 16.40
N LEU A 108 -3.19 -9.18 17.61
CA LEU A 108 -4.02 -9.15 18.81
C LEU A 108 -4.58 -7.74 19.08
N ASN A 109 -3.77 -6.69 18.96
CA ASN A 109 -4.24 -5.31 19.12
C ASN A 109 -5.27 -4.89 18.05
N LEU A 110 -5.11 -5.34 16.79
CA LEU A 110 -6.09 -5.09 15.73
C LEU A 110 -7.40 -5.83 16.01
N ILE A 111 -7.33 -7.08 16.42
CA ILE A 111 -8.50 -7.91 16.78
C ILE A 111 -9.27 -7.30 17.96
N GLU A 112 -8.58 -6.83 19.00
CA GLU A 112 -9.23 -6.14 20.12
C GLU A 112 -9.92 -4.84 19.65
N LYS A 113 -9.32 -4.12 18.70
CA LYS A 113 -9.97 -2.96 18.09
C LYS A 113 -11.21 -3.36 17.30
N PHE A 114 -11.17 -4.44 16.52
CA PHE A 114 -12.34 -4.95 15.79
C PHE A 114 -13.47 -5.32 16.76
N LYS A 115 -13.16 -6.02 17.87
CA LYS A 115 -14.14 -6.33 18.90
C LYS A 115 -14.80 -5.09 19.49
N SER A 116 -13.98 -4.08 19.82
CA SER A 116 -14.50 -2.84 20.44
C SER A 116 -15.39 -2.01 19.53
N MET A 117 -15.29 -2.22 18.22
CA MET A 117 -16.05 -1.50 17.19
C MET A 117 -17.12 -2.38 16.52
N GLU A 118 -17.23 -3.66 16.88
CA GLU A 118 -18.08 -4.67 16.23
C GLU A 118 -17.83 -4.67 14.69
N MET A 119 -16.56 -4.52 14.27
CA MET A 119 -16.15 -4.27 12.88
C MET A 119 -16.22 -5.55 12.05
N PRO A 120 -17.03 -5.61 10.98
CA PRO A 120 -16.97 -6.73 10.04
C PRO A 120 -15.54 -6.97 9.56
N ALA A 121 -15.08 -8.21 9.57
CA ALA A 121 -13.70 -8.49 9.21
C ALA A 121 -13.52 -9.80 8.46
N ILE A 122 -12.65 -9.76 7.45
CA ILE A 122 -12.18 -10.93 6.69
C ILE A 122 -10.72 -11.19 7.05
N LEU A 123 -10.38 -12.43 7.36
CA LEU A 123 -8.99 -12.86 7.56
C LEU A 123 -8.42 -13.41 6.26
N ALA A 124 -7.42 -12.75 5.68
CA ALA A 124 -6.64 -13.24 4.54
C ALA A 124 -5.31 -13.82 5.02
N ILE A 125 -5.15 -15.15 4.93
CA ILE A 125 -3.90 -15.83 5.26
C ILE A 125 -3.06 -15.94 3.99
N ASN A 126 -2.11 -15.04 3.83
CA ASN A 126 -1.31 -14.89 2.60
C ASN A 126 -0.02 -15.70 2.65
N LYS A 127 0.55 -15.94 1.47
CA LYS A 127 1.78 -16.72 1.22
C LYS A 127 1.63 -18.22 1.51
N ILE A 128 0.44 -18.77 1.22
CA ILE A 128 0.22 -20.23 1.36
C ILE A 128 1.15 -21.06 0.48
N ASP A 129 1.70 -20.47 -0.59
CA ASP A 129 2.74 -21.04 -1.44
C ASP A 129 4.03 -21.39 -0.70
N THR A 130 4.26 -20.78 0.47
CA THR A 130 5.44 -21.05 1.30
C THR A 130 5.27 -22.20 2.29
N LEU A 131 4.01 -22.65 2.50
CA LEU A 131 3.72 -23.76 3.41
C LEU A 131 4.07 -25.11 2.77
N LYS A 132 4.68 -25.97 3.58
CA LYS A 132 4.99 -27.35 3.19
C LYS A 132 3.84 -28.31 3.53
N GLU A 133 3.13 -28.07 4.59
CA GLU A 133 2.10 -28.95 5.15
C GLU A 133 0.78 -28.19 5.33
N LYS A 134 -0.33 -28.79 4.88
CA LYS A 134 -1.67 -28.21 5.01
C LYS A 134 -2.16 -28.15 6.47
N GLU A 135 -1.65 -29.04 7.31
CA GLU A 135 -1.97 -29.09 8.74
C GLU A 135 -1.58 -27.80 9.47
N GLU A 136 -0.49 -27.14 9.07
CA GLU A 136 -0.08 -25.85 9.66
C GLU A 136 -1.13 -24.77 9.38
N LEU A 137 -1.67 -24.76 8.15
CA LEU A 137 -2.73 -23.82 7.77
C LEU A 137 -4.00 -24.06 8.61
N MET A 138 -4.43 -25.32 8.75
CA MET A 138 -5.63 -25.66 9.52
C MET A 138 -5.51 -25.26 10.99
N LYS A 139 -4.34 -25.47 11.59
CA LYS A 139 -4.05 -25.03 12.97
C LYS A 139 -4.10 -23.51 13.09
N GLN A 140 -3.57 -22.79 12.10
CA GLN A 140 -3.58 -21.33 12.07
C GLN A 140 -5.02 -20.78 11.95
N ILE A 141 -5.83 -21.35 11.04
CA ILE A 141 -7.25 -20.99 10.90
C ILE A 141 -7.98 -21.17 12.24
N ALA A 142 -7.86 -22.35 12.86
CA ALA A 142 -8.52 -22.64 14.13
C ALA A 142 -8.13 -21.63 15.23
N ARG A 143 -6.85 -21.23 15.30
CA ARG A 143 -6.40 -20.23 16.29
C ARG A 143 -7.01 -18.86 16.08
N TYR A 144 -7.05 -18.37 14.84
CA TYR A 144 -7.64 -17.06 14.55
C TYR A 144 -9.15 -17.06 14.76
N SER A 145 -9.86 -18.14 14.43
CA SER A 145 -11.30 -18.30 14.69
C SER A 145 -11.67 -18.31 16.18
N LEU A 146 -10.73 -18.69 17.05
CA LEU A 146 -10.91 -18.55 18.51
C LEU A 146 -10.70 -17.10 19.01
N LEU A 147 -10.01 -16.26 18.24
CA LEU A 147 -9.71 -14.89 18.63
C LEU A 147 -10.81 -13.91 18.21
N TYR A 148 -11.43 -14.15 17.07
CA TYR A 148 -12.46 -13.28 16.48
C TYR A 148 -13.39 -14.06 15.56
N ASP A 149 -14.66 -13.67 15.52
CA ASP A 149 -15.66 -14.22 14.59
C ASP A 149 -15.54 -13.47 13.25
N PHE A 150 -14.61 -13.94 12.41
CA PHE A 150 -14.41 -13.37 11.08
C PHE A 150 -15.54 -13.79 10.15
N ASP A 151 -16.07 -12.84 9.33
CA ASP A 151 -17.07 -13.15 8.31
C ASP A 151 -16.58 -14.21 7.31
N ALA A 152 -15.28 -14.20 7.04
CA ALA A 152 -14.63 -15.24 6.24
C ALA A 152 -13.14 -15.37 6.61
N VAL A 153 -12.60 -16.59 6.43
CA VAL A 153 -11.17 -16.89 6.53
C VAL A 153 -10.71 -17.47 5.19
N VAL A 154 -9.90 -16.70 4.45
CA VAL A 154 -9.51 -17.03 3.08
C VAL A 154 -7.99 -17.20 2.98
N PRO A 155 -7.50 -18.44 2.78
CA PRO A 155 -6.11 -18.68 2.44
C PRO A 155 -5.81 -18.23 1.01
N VAL A 156 -4.72 -17.42 0.84
CA VAL A 156 -4.36 -16.86 -0.47
C VAL A 156 -2.86 -16.93 -0.74
N SER A 157 -2.49 -16.93 -2.01
CA SER A 157 -1.16 -16.57 -2.48
C SER A 157 -1.28 -15.39 -3.46
N ALA A 158 -0.93 -14.20 -3.00
CA ALA A 158 -0.88 -13.02 -3.89
C ALA A 158 0.17 -13.19 -5.00
N GLN A 159 1.18 -14.04 -4.81
CA GLN A 159 2.20 -14.34 -5.80
C GLN A 159 1.63 -15.20 -6.93
N ASP A 160 0.99 -16.31 -6.61
CA ASP A 160 0.51 -17.30 -7.59
C ASP A 160 -0.92 -17.01 -8.07
N GLY A 161 -1.70 -16.29 -7.27
CA GLY A 161 -3.10 -15.97 -7.52
C GLY A 161 -4.10 -16.95 -6.91
N ASN A 162 -3.63 -17.98 -6.18
CA ASN A 162 -4.50 -18.93 -5.52
C ASN A 162 -5.32 -18.26 -4.43
N GLY A 163 -6.63 -18.57 -4.34
CA GLY A 163 -7.54 -18.02 -3.35
C GLY A 163 -7.97 -16.56 -3.59
N MET A 164 -7.47 -15.90 -4.65
CA MET A 164 -7.76 -14.47 -4.88
C MET A 164 -9.17 -14.21 -5.38
N ASN A 165 -9.75 -15.12 -6.15
CA ASN A 165 -11.14 -15.02 -6.60
C ASN A 165 -12.10 -15.24 -5.43
N GLU A 166 -11.83 -16.24 -4.61
CA GLU A 166 -12.56 -16.53 -3.38
C GLU A 166 -12.51 -15.34 -2.42
N LEU A 167 -11.34 -14.73 -2.27
CA LEU A 167 -11.18 -13.51 -1.46
C LEU A 167 -12.05 -12.36 -2.02
N LEU A 168 -12.01 -12.15 -3.34
CA LEU A 168 -12.82 -11.11 -3.98
C LEU A 168 -14.32 -11.35 -3.79
N ASP A 169 -14.78 -12.60 -3.89
CA ASP A 169 -16.18 -12.95 -3.71
C ASP A 169 -16.64 -12.71 -2.26
N GLU A 170 -15.80 -13.02 -1.26
CA GLU A 170 -16.10 -12.70 0.14
C GLU A 170 -16.11 -11.17 0.40
N LEU A 171 -15.20 -10.42 -0.23
CA LEU A 171 -15.19 -8.96 -0.13
C LEU A 171 -16.42 -8.31 -0.78
N LYS A 172 -16.93 -8.85 -1.89
CA LYS A 172 -18.18 -8.39 -2.53
C LYS A 172 -19.42 -8.57 -1.65
N LYS A 173 -19.43 -9.57 -0.76
CA LYS A 173 -20.54 -9.79 0.19
C LYS A 173 -20.62 -8.67 1.24
N GLN A 174 -19.54 -7.93 1.46
CA GLN A 174 -19.51 -6.79 2.38
C GLN A 174 -20.08 -5.51 1.75
N ALA A 175 -20.33 -5.51 0.45
CA ALA A 175 -20.88 -4.35 -0.24
C ALA A 175 -22.38 -4.20 0.04
N GLY A 176 -22.72 -3.03 0.60
CA GLY A 176 -24.10 -2.63 0.83
C GLY A 176 -24.74 -2.00 -0.42
N GLU A 177 -26.08 -1.93 -0.43
CA GLU A 177 -26.83 -1.22 -1.47
C GLU A 177 -26.48 0.28 -1.43
N GLY A 178 -26.08 0.84 -2.58
CA GLY A 178 -25.69 2.24 -2.74
C GLY A 178 -25.11 2.47 -4.13
N GLY A 179 -24.99 3.72 -4.56
CA GLY A 179 -24.33 4.05 -5.82
C GLY A 179 -22.82 3.88 -5.75
N HIS A 180 -22.16 3.84 -6.91
CA HIS A 180 -20.71 3.95 -6.97
C HIS A 180 -20.27 5.33 -6.46
N PHE A 181 -19.23 5.37 -5.62
CA PHE A 181 -18.71 6.60 -5.02
C PHE A 181 -17.78 7.37 -5.95
N LEU A 182 -17.14 6.63 -6.89
CA LEU A 182 -16.17 7.17 -7.84
C LEU A 182 -16.55 6.72 -9.25
N ASP A 183 -16.03 7.41 -10.26
CA ASP A 183 -16.24 7.03 -11.66
C ASP A 183 -15.73 5.59 -11.90
N ASP A 184 -16.41 4.83 -12.74
CA ASP A 184 -16.18 3.39 -12.91
C ASP A 184 -14.80 3.04 -13.46
N ASP A 185 -14.15 3.96 -14.15
CA ASP A 185 -12.80 3.84 -14.68
C ASP A 185 -11.71 4.31 -13.70
N THR A 186 -12.11 4.83 -12.54
CA THR A 186 -11.18 5.27 -11.49
C THR A 186 -10.45 4.06 -10.91
N LEU A 187 -9.13 4.11 -10.88
CA LEU A 187 -8.27 3.08 -10.29
C LEU A 187 -7.76 3.46 -8.91
N THR A 188 -7.58 4.75 -8.69
CA THR A 188 -7.06 5.32 -7.44
C THR A 188 -7.38 6.82 -7.40
N ASP A 189 -7.57 7.35 -6.20
CA ASP A 189 -7.69 8.78 -5.94
C ASP A 189 -6.33 9.46 -5.74
N GLN A 190 -5.23 8.69 -5.78
CA GLN A 190 -3.90 9.23 -5.49
C GLN A 190 -3.44 10.16 -6.62
N PRO A 191 -2.93 11.36 -6.28
CA PRO A 191 -2.32 12.24 -7.28
C PRO A 191 -1.18 11.53 -8.02
N GLU A 192 -1.12 11.69 -9.34
CA GLU A 192 -0.09 11.07 -10.19
C GLU A 192 1.34 11.29 -9.67
N ARG A 193 1.62 12.47 -9.12
CA ARG A 193 2.93 12.80 -8.52
C ARG A 193 3.27 11.89 -7.35
N VAL A 194 2.29 11.49 -6.54
CA VAL A 194 2.49 10.56 -5.42
C VAL A 194 2.83 9.18 -5.95
N ILE A 195 2.12 8.71 -6.97
CA ILE A 195 2.37 7.42 -7.61
C ILE A 195 3.80 7.37 -8.19
N VAL A 196 4.21 8.41 -8.92
CA VAL A 196 5.56 8.52 -9.47
C VAL A 196 6.63 8.52 -8.39
N ALA A 197 6.42 9.30 -7.31
CA ALA A 197 7.35 9.36 -6.18
C ALA A 197 7.50 7.98 -5.52
N GLU A 198 6.41 7.25 -5.33
CA GLU A 198 6.41 5.91 -4.76
C GLU A 198 7.10 4.89 -5.69
N ILE A 199 6.89 4.95 -7.01
CA ILE A 199 7.61 4.09 -7.97
C ILE A 199 9.12 4.30 -7.87
N ILE A 200 9.59 5.55 -7.78
CA ILE A 200 11.03 5.85 -7.60
C ILE A 200 11.51 5.32 -6.25
N ARG A 201 10.75 5.53 -5.17
CA ARG A 201 11.07 5.05 -3.81
C ARG A 201 11.16 3.52 -3.75
N GLU A 202 10.31 2.80 -4.47
CA GLU A 202 10.40 1.34 -4.58
C GLU A 202 11.76 0.88 -5.13
N LYS A 203 12.30 1.58 -6.15
CA LYS A 203 13.60 1.20 -6.71
C LYS A 203 14.72 1.41 -5.69
N ILE A 204 14.63 2.48 -4.88
CA ILE A 204 15.56 2.68 -3.77
C ILE A 204 15.43 1.56 -2.72
N LEU A 205 14.20 1.19 -2.36
CA LEU A 205 13.94 0.07 -1.45
C LEU A 205 14.54 -1.25 -1.96
N ARG A 206 14.45 -1.52 -3.26
CA ARG A 206 14.95 -2.77 -3.85
C ARG A 206 16.44 -2.80 -4.07
N LEU A 207 17.06 -1.66 -4.39
CA LEU A 207 18.46 -1.57 -4.82
C LEU A 207 19.43 -1.11 -3.72
N CYS A 208 18.94 -0.48 -2.66
CA CYS A 208 19.76 -0.03 -1.53
C CYS A 208 19.42 -0.85 -0.29
N ASP A 209 20.42 -1.05 0.59
CA ASP A 209 20.29 -1.89 1.78
C ASP A 209 20.40 -1.12 3.09
N ARG A 210 20.21 -1.82 4.22
CA ARG A 210 20.28 -1.33 5.59
C ARG A 210 19.30 -0.17 5.83
N GLU A 211 19.74 0.91 6.49
CA GLU A 211 18.94 2.07 6.89
C GLU A 211 18.68 3.08 5.74
N ILE A 212 19.40 2.95 4.61
CA ILE A 212 19.32 3.93 3.51
C ILE A 212 17.90 4.08 2.97
N PRO A 213 17.19 2.97 2.59
CA PRO A 213 15.84 3.10 2.05
C PRO A 213 14.84 3.69 3.06
N HIS A 214 15.04 3.42 4.35
CA HIS A 214 14.13 3.91 5.40
C HIS A 214 14.29 5.40 5.66
N GLY A 215 15.50 5.94 5.44
CA GLY A 215 15.82 7.36 5.57
C GLY A 215 15.66 8.17 4.29
N THR A 216 14.97 7.65 3.25
CA THR A 216 14.75 8.37 1.99
C THR A 216 13.31 8.81 1.80
N ALA A 217 13.12 9.98 1.18
CA ALA A 217 11.86 10.46 0.64
C ALA A 217 12.07 10.92 -0.81
N VAL A 218 11.01 10.87 -1.61
CA VAL A 218 11.04 11.34 -3.00
C VAL A 218 9.99 12.42 -3.19
N VAL A 219 10.39 13.54 -3.77
CA VAL A 219 9.50 14.66 -4.09
C VAL A 219 9.57 14.92 -5.59
N ILE A 220 8.41 15.04 -6.22
CA ILE A 220 8.30 15.42 -7.64
C ILE A 220 8.21 16.93 -7.72
N GLU A 221 9.30 17.54 -8.17
CA GLU A 221 9.41 19.00 -8.33
C GLU A 221 8.63 19.49 -9.56
N LYS A 222 8.71 18.72 -10.65
CA LYS A 222 8.05 19.01 -11.90
C LYS A 222 7.46 17.75 -12.51
N MET A 223 6.24 17.85 -13.04
CA MET A 223 5.60 16.80 -13.84
C MET A 223 4.73 17.51 -14.88
N LYS A 224 5.08 17.38 -16.16
CA LYS A 224 4.40 18.07 -17.26
C LYS A 224 4.49 17.25 -18.53
N THR A 225 3.40 17.12 -19.26
CA THR A 225 3.38 16.53 -20.59
C THR A 225 3.89 17.55 -21.61
N ARG A 226 4.85 17.14 -22.47
CA ARG A 226 5.35 17.94 -23.61
C ARG A 226 4.39 17.83 -24.79
N ASP A 227 4.53 18.73 -25.76
CA ASP A 227 3.69 18.75 -26.97
C ASP A 227 3.76 17.44 -27.78
N ASN A 228 4.85 16.68 -27.67
CA ASN A 228 5.03 15.38 -28.32
C ASN A 228 4.47 14.19 -27.51
N GLY A 229 3.68 14.45 -26.45
CA GLY A 229 3.11 13.42 -25.59
C GLY A 229 4.08 12.78 -24.57
N MET A 230 5.34 13.21 -24.53
CA MET A 230 6.31 12.71 -23.55
C MET A 230 6.08 13.35 -22.17
N LEU A 231 6.07 12.55 -21.13
CA LEU A 231 5.97 13.02 -19.75
C LEU A 231 7.35 13.43 -19.21
N ASP A 232 7.50 14.68 -18.83
CA ASP A 232 8.73 15.30 -18.32
C ASP A 232 8.66 15.40 -16.81
N ILE A 233 9.56 14.68 -16.09
CA ILE A 233 9.54 14.52 -14.65
C ILE A 233 10.89 14.90 -14.05
N ASP A 234 10.84 15.82 -13.08
CA ASP A 234 11.96 16.19 -12.22
C ASP A 234 11.69 15.70 -10.79
N ALA A 235 12.56 14.85 -10.27
CA ALA A 235 12.40 14.27 -8.94
C ALA A 235 13.63 14.49 -8.06
N THR A 236 13.41 14.88 -6.81
CA THR A 236 14.47 14.98 -5.79
C THR A 236 14.33 13.82 -4.78
N ILE A 237 15.40 13.05 -4.65
CA ILE A 237 15.55 12.01 -3.64
C ILE A 237 16.23 12.64 -2.42
N PHE A 238 15.51 12.73 -1.31
CA PHE A 238 16.07 13.20 -0.04
C PHE A 238 16.59 12.03 0.78
N CYS A 239 17.74 12.20 1.45
CA CYS A 239 18.30 11.25 2.40
C CYS A 239 18.84 11.98 3.64
N GLU A 240 19.07 11.26 4.73
CA GLU A 240 19.43 11.90 6.01
C GLU A 240 20.91 12.24 6.16
N LYS A 241 21.83 11.58 5.42
CA LYS A 241 23.29 11.72 5.61
C LYS A 241 24.02 11.78 4.28
N GLU A 242 25.16 12.47 4.25
CA GLU A 242 26.06 12.50 3.08
C GLU A 242 26.57 11.10 2.69
N THR A 243 26.76 10.20 3.65
CA THR A 243 27.12 8.80 3.39
C THR A 243 26.02 8.07 2.62
N HIS A 244 24.74 8.32 2.96
CA HIS A 244 23.59 7.76 2.25
C HIS A 244 23.51 8.30 0.81
N LYS A 245 23.73 9.62 0.64
CA LYS A 245 23.77 10.27 -0.68
C LYS A 245 24.82 9.63 -1.59
N ARG A 246 26.04 9.40 -1.10
CA ARG A 246 27.10 8.76 -1.86
C ARG A 246 26.73 7.35 -2.32
N ILE A 247 26.04 6.58 -1.48
CA ILE A 247 25.59 5.21 -1.83
C ILE A 247 24.45 5.25 -2.85
N ILE A 248 23.47 6.15 -2.70
CA ILE A 248 22.36 6.32 -3.66
C ILE A 248 22.88 6.78 -5.03
N ILE A 249 23.89 7.62 -5.07
CA ILE A 249 24.53 8.03 -6.34
C ILE A 249 25.37 6.88 -6.91
N GLY A 250 26.16 6.21 -6.07
CA GLY A 250 27.08 5.16 -6.46
C GLY A 250 28.32 5.67 -7.21
N LYS A 251 29.26 4.76 -7.49
CA LYS A 251 30.49 5.10 -8.24
C LYS A 251 30.11 5.63 -9.64
N ASN A 252 30.58 6.83 -9.95
CA ASN A 252 30.28 7.54 -11.23
C ASN A 252 28.77 7.63 -11.55
N GLY A 253 27.90 7.73 -10.55
CA GLY A 253 26.46 7.85 -10.74
C GLY A 253 25.74 6.52 -11.11
N SER A 254 26.43 5.39 -11.05
CA SER A 254 25.91 4.10 -11.54
C SER A 254 24.65 3.62 -10.82
N MET A 255 24.57 3.81 -9.50
CA MET A 255 23.39 3.38 -8.73
C MET A 255 22.20 4.28 -9.02
N LEU A 256 22.38 5.59 -9.05
CA LEU A 256 21.32 6.54 -9.39
C LEU A 256 20.78 6.30 -10.80
N LYS A 257 21.67 6.06 -11.77
CA LYS A 257 21.29 5.70 -13.14
C LYS A 257 20.43 4.43 -13.16
N LYS A 258 20.80 3.39 -12.39
CA LYS A 258 20.03 2.14 -12.29
C LYS A 258 18.66 2.37 -11.67
N ILE A 259 18.58 3.12 -10.56
CA ILE A 259 17.31 3.53 -9.91
C ILE A 259 16.41 4.24 -10.91
N SER A 260 16.92 5.28 -11.57
CA SER A 260 16.16 6.10 -12.52
C SER A 260 15.70 5.31 -13.75
N THR A 261 16.55 4.41 -14.27
CA THR A 261 16.18 3.56 -15.43
C THR A 261 15.02 2.64 -15.09
N PHE A 262 15.08 1.93 -13.96
CA PHE A 262 13.99 1.04 -13.57
C PHE A 262 12.73 1.80 -13.17
N ALA A 263 12.87 2.97 -12.52
CA ALA A 263 11.73 3.82 -12.21
C ALA A 263 11.05 4.31 -13.49
N ARG A 264 11.82 4.83 -14.46
CA ARG A 264 11.31 5.28 -15.75
C ARG A 264 10.50 4.20 -16.47
N GLN A 265 11.04 2.97 -16.54
CA GLN A 265 10.36 1.84 -17.17
C GLN A 265 9.02 1.49 -16.51
N ASP A 266 8.94 1.54 -15.19
CA ASP A 266 7.68 1.28 -14.49
C ASP A 266 6.70 2.44 -14.63
N ILE A 267 7.18 3.70 -14.65
CA ILE A 267 6.35 4.88 -14.89
C ILE A 267 5.79 4.88 -16.32
N GLU A 268 6.63 4.56 -17.34
CA GLU A 268 6.21 4.40 -18.73
C GLU A 268 5.10 3.36 -18.88
N ARG A 269 5.22 2.24 -18.15
CA ARG A 269 4.23 1.16 -18.16
C ARG A 269 2.93 1.56 -17.45
N PHE A 270 3.03 2.38 -16.39
CA PHE A 270 1.86 2.83 -15.64
C PHE A 270 1.03 3.86 -16.41
N PHE A 271 1.69 4.83 -17.06
CA PHE A 271 1.04 5.93 -17.79
C PHE A 271 0.86 5.66 -19.30
N ASP A 272 1.33 4.52 -19.77
CA ASP A 272 1.33 4.14 -21.21
C ASP A 272 1.88 5.26 -22.12
N CYS A 273 2.94 5.94 -21.69
CA CYS A 273 3.57 7.02 -22.41
C CYS A 273 5.10 7.01 -22.26
N ARG A 274 5.81 7.71 -23.14
CA ARG A 274 7.26 7.90 -22.99
C ARG A 274 7.56 8.87 -21.85
N VAL A 275 8.64 8.60 -21.09
CA VAL A 275 9.01 9.38 -19.91
C VAL A 275 10.45 9.87 -20.01
N PHE A 276 10.64 11.16 -19.79
CA PHE A 276 11.94 11.77 -19.52
C PHE A 276 12.06 12.03 -18.02
N LEU A 277 12.86 11.22 -17.32
CA LEU A 277 13.02 11.28 -15.87
C LEU A 277 14.39 11.83 -15.51
N GLN A 278 14.42 12.97 -14.79
CA GLN A 278 15.62 13.50 -14.15
C GLN A 278 15.53 13.32 -12.63
N THR A 279 16.64 12.93 -12.02
CA THR A 279 16.68 12.67 -10.57
C THR A 279 17.88 13.34 -9.93
N TRP A 280 17.67 13.96 -8.77
CA TRP A 280 18.72 14.56 -7.93
C TRP A 280 18.71 13.93 -6.55
N VAL A 281 19.85 13.97 -5.87
CA VAL A 281 19.95 13.49 -4.49
C VAL A 281 20.40 14.62 -3.59
N LYS A 282 19.59 14.95 -2.57
CA LYS A 282 19.85 16.00 -1.59
C LYS A 282 19.85 15.44 -0.17
N VAL A 283 20.69 15.99 0.71
CA VAL A 283 20.68 15.67 2.13
C VAL A 283 19.71 16.57 2.87
N LYS A 284 18.89 15.97 3.74
CA LYS A 284 18.01 16.66 4.67
C LYS A 284 18.06 15.93 6.00
N GLU A 285 18.92 16.41 6.88
CA GLU A 285 19.19 15.76 8.16
C GLU A 285 17.95 15.68 9.04
N ASP A 286 17.77 14.52 9.67
CA ASP A 286 16.70 14.23 10.63
C ASP A 286 15.28 14.59 10.15
N TRP A 287 15.03 14.51 8.83
CA TRP A 287 13.76 14.89 8.26
C TRP A 287 12.57 14.08 8.80
N ARG A 288 12.81 12.82 9.21
CA ARG A 288 11.77 11.92 9.75
C ARG A 288 11.20 12.37 11.09
N ASN A 289 11.86 13.30 11.79
CA ASN A 289 11.44 13.83 13.09
C ASN A 289 10.99 15.29 13.03
N ARG A 290 11.05 15.95 11.86
CA ARG A 290 10.69 17.36 11.67
C ARG A 290 9.32 17.50 11.03
N ALA A 291 8.29 17.88 11.80
CA ALA A 291 6.90 17.94 11.37
C ALA A 291 6.70 18.76 10.07
N GLN A 292 7.30 19.95 9.98
CA GLN A 292 7.17 20.81 8.79
C GLN A 292 7.77 20.17 7.53
N ILE A 293 8.86 19.37 7.67
CA ILE A 293 9.47 18.69 6.53
C ILE A 293 8.63 17.47 6.14
N LEU A 294 8.07 16.76 7.11
CA LEU A 294 7.13 15.67 6.86
C LEU A 294 5.94 16.15 6.04
N GLN A 295 5.33 17.28 6.44
CA GLN A 295 4.23 17.90 5.70
C GLN A 295 4.64 18.26 4.26
N ASN A 296 5.82 18.89 4.06
CA ASN A 296 6.34 19.22 2.72
C ASN A 296 6.63 17.99 1.86
N PHE A 297 6.84 16.83 2.46
CA PHE A 297 7.04 15.55 1.76
C PHE A 297 5.74 14.75 1.55
N GLY A 298 4.58 15.35 1.87
CA GLY A 298 3.27 14.73 1.70
C GLY A 298 2.84 13.79 2.84
N TYR A 299 3.53 13.84 3.99
CA TYR A 299 3.14 13.14 5.22
C TYR A 299 2.38 14.09 6.14
N ASP A 300 1.23 14.57 5.69
CA ASP A 300 0.40 15.53 6.43
C ASP A 300 -0.74 14.81 7.15
N GLU A 301 -0.97 15.18 8.42
CA GLU A 301 -2.08 14.67 9.21
C GLU A 301 -3.44 15.13 8.66
N LYS A 302 -3.49 16.23 7.90
CA LYS A 302 -4.69 16.69 7.20
C LYS A 302 -5.15 15.78 6.06
N ASN A 303 -4.32 14.84 5.62
CA ASN A 303 -4.70 13.83 4.61
C ASN A 303 -5.63 12.76 5.20
N PHE A 304 -6.04 12.89 6.46
CA PHE A 304 -6.93 11.96 7.15
C PHE A 304 -8.31 12.55 7.43
N ASP A 305 -8.47 13.87 7.27
CA ASP A 305 -9.75 14.56 7.34
C ASP A 305 -10.44 14.53 5.96
#